data_317a5228bf395095f9187e3061be2b59
#
_entry.id   317a5228bf395095f9187e3061be2b59
#
_cell.length_a   1.000
_cell.length_b   1.000
_cell.length_c   1.000
_cell.angle_alpha   90.00
_cell.angle_beta   90.00
_cell.angle_gamma   90.00
#
_symmetry.space_group_name_H-M   'P 1'
#
loop_
_entity.id
_entity.type
_entity.pdbx_description
1 polymer ?
#
loop_
_entity_poly.entity_id
_entity_poly.type
_entity_poly.pdbx_seq_one_letter_code
_entity_poly.pdbx_strand_id
1 'polypeptide(L)'
;LHVRSRRQRQMCIRDSLYNMIRDRQDWCISRQRSWGVPIPAFYCDDCGKWIITPETMKKVEEIVEKEGTDAWWAHSAEELLPEGFKCPHCGGTHFHKEKDIMDVWFDSGSTWNGVLRDPHEESWKDMSYPCDLYLEGSDQHRGWFHSSLLTSVAVNGHAPYKAVLTHGFTMDGEGRKMSKSVGNVVAPQDVINKYGADVMRLWISSVDYQGDVRLSDKIVKSMSDVYRKIRNTFRYLLGNLSDFDPKTDSVAYADMEELDRWALL
;
A
#
# COMPACT_ATOMS: atom_id res chain seq x y z
N LEU A 1 20.56 9.81 -23.10
CA LEU A 1 20.97 9.86 -21.69
C LEU A 1 19.88 9.36 -20.74
N HIS A 2 18.60 9.77 -20.89
CA HIS A 2 17.50 9.35 -20.03
C HIS A 2 17.17 7.85 -20.08
N VAL A 3 17.29 7.20 -21.23
CA VAL A 3 16.97 5.76 -21.38
C VAL A 3 18.00 4.87 -20.68
N ARG A 4 19.28 5.26 -20.69
CA ARG A 4 20.33 4.52 -19.96
C ARG A 4 20.19 4.67 -18.44
N SER A 5 19.82 5.84 -17.94
CA SER A 5 19.62 6.05 -16.51
C SER A 5 18.42 5.26 -15.96
N ARG A 6 17.32 5.14 -16.71
CA ARG A 6 16.17 4.31 -16.33
C ARG A 6 16.50 2.82 -16.22
N ARG A 7 17.21 2.25 -17.21
CA ARG A 7 17.66 0.84 -17.18
C ARG A 7 18.63 0.59 -16.02
N GLN A 8 19.59 1.51 -15.79
CA GLN A 8 20.55 1.38 -14.71
C GLN A 8 19.86 1.45 -13.35
N ARG A 9 18.86 2.32 -13.18
CA ARG A 9 18.07 2.42 -11.94
C ARG A 9 17.22 1.16 -11.69
N GLN A 10 16.58 0.60 -12.70
CA GLN A 10 15.87 -0.68 -12.58
C GLN A 10 16.80 -1.83 -12.20
N MET A 11 18.01 -1.90 -12.76
CA MET A 11 19.03 -2.85 -12.35
C MET A 11 19.41 -2.68 -10.88
N CYS A 12 19.68 -1.44 -10.43
CA CYS A 12 20.02 -1.17 -9.03
C CYS A 12 18.91 -1.56 -8.05
N ILE A 13 17.65 -1.30 -8.39
CA ILE A 13 16.49 -1.70 -7.57
C ILE A 13 16.41 -3.23 -7.48
N ARG A 14 16.49 -3.93 -8.61
CA ARG A 14 16.46 -5.39 -8.68
C ARG A 14 17.60 -6.01 -7.87
N ASP A 15 18.81 -5.52 -8.06
CA ASP A 15 20.00 -6.06 -7.37
C ASP A 15 19.93 -5.78 -5.88
N SER A 16 19.44 -4.63 -5.47
CA SER A 16 19.23 -4.30 -4.06
C SER A 16 18.21 -5.22 -3.40
N LEU A 17 17.04 -5.40 -4.02
CA LEU A 17 16.00 -6.29 -3.50
C LEU A 17 16.49 -7.76 -3.46
N TYR A 18 17.16 -8.22 -4.51
CA TYR A 18 17.74 -9.55 -4.57
C TYR A 18 18.73 -9.79 -3.43
N ASN A 19 19.68 -8.86 -3.19
CA ASN A 19 20.65 -8.97 -2.12
C ASN A 19 19.99 -8.94 -0.72
N MET A 20 18.96 -8.11 -0.55
CA MET A 20 18.20 -8.06 0.70
C MET A 20 17.50 -9.37 1.05
N ILE A 21 17.08 -10.14 0.03
CA ILE A 21 16.44 -11.45 0.23
C ILE A 21 17.50 -12.53 0.40
N ARG A 22 18.52 -12.56 -0.46
CA ARG A 22 19.58 -13.56 -0.43
C ARG A 22 20.33 -13.59 0.90
N ASP A 23 20.64 -12.41 1.43
CA ASP A 23 21.46 -12.25 2.64
C ASP A 23 20.59 -12.05 3.90
N ARG A 24 19.29 -12.38 3.80
CA ARG A 24 18.36 -12.21 4.90
C ARG A 24 18.59 -13.25 5.98
N GLN A 25 18.65 -12.79 7.22
CA GLN A 25 18.60 -13.65 8.41
C GLN A 25 17.15 -14.07 8.72
N ASP A 26 16.99 -15.02 9.63
CA ASP A 26 15.69 -15.45 10.11
C ASP A 26 14.86 -14.27 10.62
N TRP A 27 13.57 -14.33 10.37
CA TRP A 27 12.63 -13.33 10.82
C TRP A 27 11.86 -13.82 12.04
N CYS A 28 12.23 -13.33 13.21
CA CYS A 28 11.42 -13.55 14.39
C CYS A 28 10.13 -12.73 14.27
N ILE A 29 8.99 -13.41 14.13
CA ILE A 29 7.68 -12.76 13.97
C ILE A 29 7.00 -12.47 15.30
N SER A 30 7.45 -13.00 16.43
CA SER A 30 6.84 -12.72 17.73
C SER A 30 7.22 -11.34 18.28
N ARG A 31 6.26 -10.67 18.91
CA ARG A 31 6.43 -9.37 19.58
C ARG A 31 5.75 -9.39 20.94
N GLN A 32 6.46 -8.87 21.95
CA GLN A 32 5.96 -8.70 23.31
C GLN A 32 5.31 -7.31 23.42
N ARG A 33 4.12 -7.17 22.86
CA ARG A 33 3.33 -5.94 22.88
C ARG A 33 1.90 -6.26 23.31
N SER A 34 1.21 -5.26 23.85
CA SER A 34 -0.18 -5.38 24.29
C SER A 34 -1.21 -5.16 23.18
N TRP A 35 -0.79 -4.68 22.02
CA TRP A 35 -1.65 -4.41 20.87
C TRP A 35 -1.11 -5.08 19.61
N GLY A 36 -1.91 -5.90 18.97
CA GLY A 36 -1.59 -6.57 17.70
C GLY A 36 -2.36 -7.90 17.56
N VAL A 37 -2.15 -8.56 16.42
CA VAL A 37 -2.76 -9.86 16.13
C VAL A 37 -2.05 -10.96 16.92
N PRO A 38 -2.73 -11.76 17.73
CA PRO A 38 -2.11 -12.80 18.52
C PRO A 38 -1.53 -13.92 17.63
N ILE A 39 -0.47 -14.57 18.10
CA ILE A 39 0.06 -15.79 17.48
C ILE A 39 -0.80 -16.97 17.93
N PRO A 40 -1.51 -17.67 17.03
CA PRO A 40 -2.44 -18.75 17.39
C PRO A 40 -1.71 -20.07 17.71
N ALA A 41 -0.81 -20.02 18.68
CA ALA A 41 -0.05 -21.15 19.15
C ALA A 41 -0.48 -21.56 20.56
N PHE A 42 -0.45 -22.87 20.83
CA PHE A 42 -0.70 -23.45 22.14
C PHE A 42 0.53 -24.17 22.64
N TYR A 43 0.63 -24.32 23.94
CA TYR A 43 1.67 -25.12 24.60
C TYR A 43 1.00 -26.19 25.45
N CYS A 44 1.53 -27.39 25.36
CA CYS A 44 1.12 -28.50 26.24
C CYS A 44 1.82 -28.40 27.59
N ASP A 45 1.06 -28.30 28.66
CA ASP A 45 1.60 -28.22 30.04
C ASP A 45 2.27 -29.53 30.49
N ASP A 46 1.83 -30.65 29.90
CA ASP A 46 2.36 -31.97 30.27
C ASP A 46 3.75 -32.26 29.67
N CYS A 47 4.07 -31.72 28.48
CA CYS A 47 5.36 -31.98 27.82
C CYS A 47 6.13 -30.72 27.37
N GLY A 48 5.58 -29.55 27.57
CA GLY A 48 6.22 -28.26 27.27
C GLY A 48 6.37 -27.95 25.75
N LYS A 49 5.78 -28.77 24.86
CA LYS A 49 5.91 -28.56 23.41
C LYS A 49 4.83 -27.62 22.89
N TRP A 50 5.22 -26.78 21.94
CA TRP A 50 4.30 -25.92 21.21
C TRP A 50 3.48 -26.73 20.21
N ILE A 51 2.27 -26.25 19.91
CA ILE A 51 1.29 -26.88 19.05
C ILE A 51 0.72 -25.84 18.09
N ILE A 52 0.91 -26.05 16.80
CA ILE A 52 0.22 -25.41 15.69
C ILE A 52 -0.11 -26.50 14.69
N THR A 53 -1.36 -26.85 14.53
CA THR A 53 -1.80 -27.89 13.58
C THR A 53 -2.90 -27.32 12.70
N PRO A 54 -3.17 -27.88 11.51
CA PRO A 54 -4.29 -27.45 10.68
C PRO A 54 -5.64 -27.46 11.42
N GLU A 55 -5.82 -28.42 12.31
CA GLU A 55 -7.04 -28.57 13.11
C GLU A 55 -7.20 -27.44 14.13
N THR A 56 -6.13 -27.12 14.88
CA THR A 56 -6.16 -26.02 15.85
C THR A 56 -6.30 -24.68 15.17
N MET A 57 -5.63 -24.47 14.03
CA MET A 57 -5.74 -23.25 13.24
C MET A 57 -7.14 -23.03 12.72
N LYS A 58 -7.78 -24.08 12.17
CA LYS A 58 -9.16 -24.00 11.67
C LYS A 58 -10.14 -23.65 12.77
N LYS A 59 -9.99 -24.21 13.97
CA LYS A 59 -10.85 -23.91 15.11
C LYS A 59 -10.72 -22.44 15.54
N VAL A 60 -9.51 -21.92 15.61
CA VAL A 60 -9.23 -20.51 15.93
C VAL A 60 -9.80 -19.60 14.84
N GLU A 61 -9.61 -19.94 13.56
CA GLU A 61 -10.16 -19.20 12.42
C GLU A 61 -11.68 -19.06 12.51
N GLU A 62 -12.41 -20.15 12.76
CA GLU A 62 -13.87 -20.16 12.92
C GLU A 62 -14.38 -19.26 14.07
N ILE A 63 -13.60 -19.15 15.15
CA ILE A 63 -13.95 -18.30 16.28
C ILE A 63 -13.63 -16.84 15.95
N VAL A 64 -12.44 -16.56 15.41
CA VAL A 64 -12.00 -15.21 15.05
C VAL A 64 -12.85 -14.60 13.94
N GLU A 65 -13.34 -15.40 13.00
CA GLU A 65 -14.28 -14.96 11.96
C GLU A 65 -15.58 -14.40 12.56
N LYS A 66 -16.04 -14.95 13.65
CA LYS A 66 -17.30 -14.53 14.31
C LYS A 66 -17.12 -13.41 15.33
N GLU A 67 -16.03 -13.45 16.07
CA GLU A 67 -15.83 -12.63 17.27
C GLU A 67 -14.67 -11.63 17.14
N GLY A 68 -13.88 -11.73 16.06
CA GLY A 68 -12.67 -10.94 15.89
C GLY A 68 -11.47 -11.49 16.68
N THR A 69 -10.33 -10.84 16.52
CA THR A 69 -9.06 -11.27 17.14
C THR A 69 -9.04 -11.18 18.67
N ASP A 70 -9.91 -10.37 19.26
CA ASP A 70 -10.04 -10.24 20.71
C ASP A 70 -10.52 -11.55 21.38
N ALA A 71 -11.17 -12.43 20.62
CA ALA A 71 -11.55 -13.77 21.06
C ALA A 71 -10.37 -14.57 21.62
N TRP A 72 -9.17 -14.38 21.06
CA TRP A 72 -7.97 -15.01 21.57
C TRP A 72 -7.69 -14.70 23.03
N TRP A 73 -7.98 -13.49 23.47
CA TRP A 73 -7.76 -13.04 24.83
C TRP A 73 -8.95 -13.34 25.75
N ALA A 74 -10.16 -13.35 25.20
CA ALA A 74 -11.39 -13.56 25.95
C ALA A 74 -11.64 -15.02 26.35
N HIS A 75 -11.30 -15.98 25.47
CA HIS A 75 -11.53 -17.40 25.69
C HIS A 75 -10.36 -18.11 26.36
N SER A 76 -10.62 -19.24 27.02
CA SER A 76 -9.59 -20.15 27.54
C SER A 76 -8.90 -20.93 26.41
N ALA A 77 -7.80 -21.63 26.72
CA ALA A 77 -7.14 -22.47 25.72
C ALA A 77 -8.03 -23.63 25.27
N GLU A 78 -8.80 -24.20 26.20
CA GLU A 78 -9.71 -25.32 25.95
C GLU A 78 -10.88 -24.92 25.03
N GLU A 79 -11.40 -23.69 25.17
CA GLU A 79 -12.47 -23.17 24.31
C GLU A 79 -11.99 -22.87 22.87
N LEU A 80 -10.71 -22.53 22.72
CA LEU A 80 -10.07 -22.27 21.42
C LEU A 80 -9.57 -23.52 20.73
N LEU A 81 -9.52 -24.66 21.42
CA LEU A 81 -9.12 -25.96 20.87
C LEU A 81 -10.35 -26.77 20.44
N PRO A 82 -10.18 -27.72 19.49
CA PRO A 82 -11.23 -28.68 19.16
C PRO A 82 -11.68 -29.50 20.39
N GLU A 83 -12.94 -29.87 20.45
CA GLU A 83 -13.46 -30.69 21.55
C GLU A 83 -12.70 -32.02 21.69
N GLY A 84 -12.25 -32.34 22.90
CA GLY A 84 -11.48 -33.55 23.17
C GLY A 84 -10.07 -33.57 22.57
N PHE A 85 -9.53 -32.42 22.20
CA PHE A 85 -8.18 -32.30 21.65
C PHE A 85 -7.12 -32.87 22.60
N LYS A 86 -6.18 -33.61 22.04
CA LYS A 86 -5.05 -34.19 22.76
C LYS A 86 -3.72 -33.78 22.14
N CYS A 87 -2.74 -33.51 22.95
CA CYS A 87 -1.42 -33.17 22.49
C CYS A 87 -0.88 -34.23 21.52
N PRO A 88 -0.50 -33.86 20.29
CA PRO A 88 0.03 -34.80 19.32
C PRO A 88 1.40 -35.42 19.71
N HIS A 89 2.04 -34.85 20.72
CA HIS A 89 3.36 -35.32 21.18
C HIS A 89 3.30 -36.28 22.37
N CYS A 90 2.38 -36.08 23.31
CA CYS A 90 2.34 -36.88 24.54
C CYS A 90 0.93 -37.38 24.89
N GLY A 91 -0.14 -36.96 24.19
CA GLY A 91 -1.52 -37.30 24.50
C GLY A 91 -2.10 -36.55 25.68
N GLY A 92 -1.40 -35.59 26.27
CA GLY A 92 -1.85 -34.74 27.36
C GLY A 92 -3.01 -33.84 26.97
N THR A 93 -3.73 -33.32 27.97
CA THR A 93 -4.96 -32.54 27.77
C THR A 93 -4.95 -31.14 28.40
N HIS A 94 -3.83 -30.74 28.98
CA HIS A 94 -3.67 -29.44 29.62
C HIS A 94 -2.86 -28.50 28.70
N PHE A 95 -3.41 -27.32 28.46
CA PHE A 95 -2.83 -26.38 27.48
C PHE A 95 -2.88 -24.94 27.98
N HIS A 96 -1.90 -24.15 27.58
CA HIS A 96 -1.97 -22.69 27.65
C HIS A 96 -1.71 -22.06 26.28
N LYS A 97 -2.17 -20.81 26.12
CA LYS A 97 -2.04 -20.03 24.87
C LYS A 97 -0.76 -19.23 24.85
N GLU A 98 -0.24 -18.99 23.64
CA GLU A 98 0.77 -17.97 23.41
C GLU A 98 0.25 -16.58 23.79
N LYS A 99 1.14 -15.75 24.35
CA LYS A 99 0.83 -14.37 24.77
C LYS A 99 1.46 -13.32 23.86
N ASP A 100 2.38 -13.74 23.00
CA ASP A 100 3.01 -12.86 22.04
C ASP A 100 2.07 -12.57 20.87
N ILE A 101 2.27 -11.40 20.25
CA ILE A 101 1.58 -11.00 19.03
C ILE A 101 2.50 -11.11 17.82
N MET A 102 1.91 -11.10 16.64
CA MET A 102 2.67 -11.08 15.38
C MET A 102 3.32 -9.72 15.14
N ASP A 103 4.45 -9.73 14.44
CA ASP A 103 5.04 -8.54 13.87
C ASP A 103 4.06 -7.90 12.88
N VAL A 104 3.81 -6.61 13.02
CA VAL A 104 2.91 -5.84 12.13
C VAL A 104 3.29 -5.95 10.64
N TRP A 105 4.57 -6.21 10.34
CA TRP A 105 5.02 -6.46 8.97
C TRP A 105 4.58 -7.84 8.45
N PHE A 106 4.32 -8.80 9.33
CA PHE A 106 3.70 -10.06 8.97
C PHE A 106 2.22 -9.85 8.64
N ASP A 107 1.50 -9.10 9.48
CA ASP A 107 0.09 -8.78 9.26
C ASP A 107 -0.10 -8.03 7.93
N SER A 108 0.62 -6.92 7.73
CA SER A 108 0.56 -6.15 6.49
C SER A 108 1.08 -6.93 5.28
N GLY A 109 2.08 -7.79 5.48
CA GLY A 109 2.62 -8.66 4.44
C GLY A 109 1.65 -9.76 3.99
N SER A 110 0.61 -10.05 4.77
CA SER A 110 -0.40 -11.07 4.45
C SER A 110 -1.68 -10.51 3.81
N THR A 111 -1.77 -9.18 3.62
CA THR A 111 -2.95 -8.52 3.02
C THR A 111 -3.30 -9.01 1.62
N TRP A 112 -2.31 -9.49 0.85
CA TRP A 112 -2.54 -10.10 -0.45
C TRP A 112 -3.50 -11.31 -0.36
N ASN A 113 -3.49 -12.04 0.75
CA ASN A 113 -4.39 -13.18 0.93
C ASN A 113 -5.81 -12.72 1.25
N GLY A 114 -6.00 -11.95 2.32
CA GLY A 114 -7.32 -11.58 2.81
C GLY A 114 -8.03 -10.50 1.98
N VAL A 115 -7.30 -9.75 1.14
CA VAL A 115 -7.88 -8.67 0.33
C VAL A 115 -7.96 -9.03 -1.15
N LEU A 116 -6.90 -9.65 -1.70
CA LEU A 116 -6.80 -9.85 -3.15
C LEU A 116 -7.18 -11.27 -3.58
N ARG A 117 -6.68 -12.29 -2.86
CA ARG A 117 -6.88 -13.69 -3.23
C ARG A 117 -8.19 -14.26 -2.69
N ASP A 118 -8.50 -13.93 -1.46
CA ASP A 118 -9.67 -14.46 -0.73
C ASP A 118 -10.43 -13.31 -0.06
N PRO A 119 -11.08 -12.44 -0.86
CA PRO A 119 -11.72 -11.23 -0.35
C PRO A 119 -12.96 -11.55 0.47
N HIS A 120 -12.99 -11.09 1.70
CA HIS A 120 -14.15 -11.21 2.59
C HIS A 120 -15.20 -10.12 2.35
N GLU A 121 -14.80 -8.99 1.73
CA GLU A 121 -15.69 -7.86 1.44
C GLU A 121 -16.19 -7.90 -0.01
N GLU A 122 -17.49 -7.67 -0.22
CA GLU A 122 -18.08 -7.61 -1.57
C GLU A 122 -17.40 -6.60 -2.49
N SER A 123 -17.00 -5.44 -1.95
CA SER A 123 -16.31 -4.38 -2.68
C SER A 123 -14.91 -4.75 -3.16
N TRP A 124 -14.32 -5.85 -2.67
CA TRP A 124 -12.97 -6.30 -3.02
C TRP A 124 -12.97 -7.40 -4.09
N LYS A 125 -14.14 -7.95 -4.43
CA LYS A 125 -14.25 -9.07 -5.39
C LYS A 125 -13.73 -8.75 -6.79
N ASP A 126 -13.72 -7.48 -7.16
CA ASP A 126 -13.19 -7.02 -8.44
C ASP A 126 -11.66 -6.84 -8.46
N MET A 127 -11.00 -7.03 -7.31
CA MET A 127 -9.55 -6.95 -7.22
C MET A 127 -8.91 -8.23 -7.76
N SER A 128 -7.76 -8.07 -8.41
CA SER A 128 -7.02 -9.20 -9.00
C SER A 128 -5.88 -9.68 -8.10
N TYR A 129 -5.67 -11.01 -8.10
CA TYR A 129 -4.49 -11.64 -7.51
C TYR A 129 -3.74 -12.47 -8.59
N PRO A 130 -2.40 -12.31 -8.76
CA PRO A 130 -1.54 -11.29 -8.17
C PRO A 130 -1.93 -9.86 -8.55
N CYS A 131 -1.69 -8.88 -7.67
CA CYS A 131 -1.95 -7.47 -7.92
C CYS A 131 -1.19 -6.97 -9.15
N ASP A 132 -1.79 -6.11 -9.95
CA ASP A 132 -1.12 -5.57 -11.13
C ASP A 132 0.06 -4.67 -10.78
N LEU A 133 -0.08 -3.84 -9.73
CA LEU A 133 0.92 -2.88 -9.33
C LEU A 133 0.94 -2.67 -7.81
N TYR A 134 2.10 -2.92 -7.18
CA TYR A 134 2.40 -2.43 -5.83
C TYR A 134 3.14 -1.10 -5.94
N LEU A 135 2.63 -0.07 -5.26
CA LEU A 135 3.13 1.30 -5.35
C LEU A 135 3.40 1.87 -3.95
N GLU A 136 4.66 2.19 -3.67
CA GLU A 136 5.11 2.76 -2.40
C GLU A 136 6.46 3.47 -2.52
N GLY A 137 6.93 4.05 -1.43
CA GLY A 137 8.25 4.63 -1.31
C GLY A 137 9.38 3.60 -1.32
N SER A 138 10.59 4.07 -1.53
CA SER A 138 11.79 3.22 -1.64
C SER A 138 12.16 2.51 -0.32
N ASP A 139 11.70 2.98 0.84
CA ASP A 139 11.88 2.34 2.14
C ASP A 139 11.12 1.00 2.24
N GLN A 140 10.06 0.81 1.44
CA GLN A 140 9.25 -0.41 1.44
C GLN A 140 9.95 -1.61 0.78
N HIS A 141 11.11 -1.43 0.18
CA HIS A 141 11.98 -2.55 -0.21
C HIS A 141 12.44 -3.38 1.00
N ARG A 142 12.49 -2.77 2.20
CA ARG A 142 12.72 -3.46 3.48
C ARG A 142 11.48 -3.53 4.37
N GLY A 143 10.34 -3.14 3.86
CA GLY A 143 9.06 -3.15 4.56
C GLY A 143 8.03 -4.00 3.84
N TRP A 144 6.93 -3.39 3.43
CA TRP A 144 5.76 -4.08 2.87
C TRP A 144 6.03 -4.87 1.59
N PHE A 145 6.84 -4.37 0.65
CA PHE A 145 7.20 -5.14 -0.54
C PHE A 145 7.89 -6.44 -0.19
N HIS A 146 8.77 -6.39 0.80
CA HIS A 146 9.56 -7.54 1.23
C HIS A 146 8.73 -8.54 2.02
N SER A 147 7.96 -8.10 3.02
CA SER A 147 7.12 -8.99 3.82
C SER A 147 6.04 -9.66 2.97
N SER A 148 5.40 -8.92 2.07
CA SER A 148 4.42 -9.47 1.12
C SER A 148 5.03 -10.51 0.18
N LEU A 149 6.25 -10.25 -0.32
CA LEU A 149 6.96 -11.21 -1.17
C LEU A 149 7.25 -12.51 -0.42
N LEU A 150 7.79 -12.43 0.79
CA LEU A 150 8.15 -13.59 1.59
C LEU A 150 6.94 -14.46 1.92
N THR A 151 5.86 -13.85 2.43
CA THR A 151 4.65 -14.58 2.81
C THR A 151 3.97 -15.23 1.60
N SER A 152 3.87 -14.50 0.48
CA SER A 152 3.25 -15.05 -0.74
C SER A 152 4.09 -16.16 -1.38
N VAL A 153 5.41 -15.99 -1.46
CA VAL A 153 6.28 -17.04 -2.02
C VAL A 153 6.26 -18.29 -1.16
N ALA A 154 6.24 -18.14 0.18
CA ALA A 154 6.17 -19.29 1.09
C ALA A 154 4.89 -20.11 0.91
N VAL A 155 3.76 -19.47 0.62
CA VAL A 155 2.44 -20.12 0.50
C VAL A 155 2.12 -20.53 -0.95
N ASN A 156 2.43 -19.65 -1.92
CA ASN A 156 1.97 -19.79 -3.31
C ASN A 156 3.10 -20.06 -4.31
N GLY A 157 4.37 -19.95 -3.92
CA GLY A 157 5.52 -20.12 -4.80
C GLY A 157 5.79 -18.93 -5.74
N HIS A 158 5.03 -17.84 -5.65
CA HIS A 158 5.21 -16.66 -6.50
C HIS A 158 4.92 -15.35 -5.76
N ALA A 159 5.37 -14.23 -6.33
CA ALA A 159 5.11 -12.90 -5.78
C ALA A 159 3.61 -12.54 -5.82
N PRO A 160 3.12 -11.72 -4.87
CA PRO A 160 1.71 -11.30 -4.83
C PRO A 160 1.42 -10.15 -5.80
N TYR A 161 2.39 -9.72 -6.58
CA TYR A 161 2.30 -8.61 -7.53
C TYR A 161 3.01 -8.92 -8.85
N LYS A 162 2.52 -8.31 -9.93
CA LYS A 162 3.12 -8.39 -11.27
C LYS A 162 4.20 -7.34 -11.47
N ALA A 163 4.02 -6.15 -10.86
CA ALA A 163 4.96 -5.04 -10.95
C ALA A 163 5.05 -4.27 -9.63
N VAL A 164 6.20 -3.65 -9.40
CA VAL A 164 6.47 -2.74 -8.29
C VAL A 164 6.86 -1.38 -8.85
N LEU A 165 6.17 -0.33 -8.39
CA LEU A 165 6.55 1.05 -8.66
C LEU A 165 7.03 1.69 -7.36
N THR A 166 8.22 2.28 -7.41
CA THR A 166 8.84 2.96 -6.27
C THR A 166 8.92 4.45 -6.55
N HIS A 167 8.35 5.26 -5.66
CA HIS A 167 8.47 6.72 -5.71
C HIS A 167 9.48 7.25 -4.68
N GLY A 168 9.94 8.48 -4.90
CA GLY A 168 10.76 9.23 -3.95
C GLY A 168 9.94 9.81 -2.79
N PHE A 169 10.61 10.52 -1.89
CA PHE A 169 9.99 11.18 -0.74
C PHE A 169 9.60 12.61 -1.05
N THR A 170 8.59 13.10 -0.32
CA THR A 170 8.29 14.52 -0.29
C THR A 170 9.18 15.21 0.76
N MET A 171 10.00 16.14 0.29
CA MET A 171 10.94 16.92 1.08
C MET A 171 10.42 18.34 1.30
N ASP A 172 10.95 19.05 2.27
CA ASP A 172 10.66 20.47 2.43
C ASP A 172 11.26 21.33 1.29
N GLY A 173 11.02 22.63 1.30
CA GLY A 173 11.52 23.55 0.27
C GLY A 173 13.06 23.57 0.12
N GLU A 174 13.79 23.24 1.17
CA GLU A 174 15.25 23.14 1.18
C GLU A 174 15.76 21.75 0.83
N GLY A 175 14.87 20.77 0.62
CA GLY A 175 15.23 19.39 0.29
C GLY A 175 15.60 18.54 1.51
N ARG A 176 15.13 18.91 2.70
CA ARG A 176 15.30 18.12 3.93
C ARG A 176 14.08 17.21 4.13
N LYS A 177 14.31 16.04 4.71
CA LYS A 177 13.23 15.12 5.08
C LYS A 177 12.25 15.80 6.04
N MET A 178 10.96 15.70 5.75
CA MET A 178 9.91 16.18 6.63
C MET A 178 9.79 15.31 7.88
N SER A 179 9.75 15.90 9.05
CA SER A 179 9.49 15.21 10.31
C SER A 179 8.77 16.10 11.31
N LYS A 180 7.95 15.49 12.17
CA LYS A 180 7.24 16.22 13.24
C LYS A 180 8.22 16.86 14.23
N SER A 181 9.35 16.22 14.52
CA SER A 181 10.37 16.72 15.44
C SER A 181 11.10 17.97 14.93
N VAL A 182 11.24 18.11 13.61
CA VAL A 182 11.84 19.30 12.97
C VAL A 182 10.80 20.40 12.74
N GLY A 183 9.49 20.05 12.73
CA GLY A 183 8.42 21.02 12.52
C GLY A 183 8.27 21.49 11.07
N ASN A 184 8.87 20.79 10.11
CA ASN A 184 8.86 21.15 8.69
C ASN A 184 7.83 20.32 7.87
N VAL A 185 6.90 19.67 8.53
CA VAL A 185 5.85 18.88 7.87
C VAL A 185 4.82 19.81 7.26
N VAL A 186 4.52 19.61 5.98
CA VAL A 186 3.41 20.26 5.28
C VAL A 186 2.31 19.21 5.11
N ALA A 187 1.21 19.35 5.84
CA ALA A 187 0.09 18.44 5.72
C ALA A 187 -0.69 18.72 4.41
N PRO A 188 -1.13 17.69 3.67
CA PRO A 188 -1.94 17.86 2.48
C PRO A 188 -3.20 18.71 2.72
N GLN A 189 -3.81 18.55 3.89
CA GLN A 189 -5.02 19.28 4.25
C GLN A 189 -4.78 20.80 4.36
N ASP A 190 -3.61 21.23 4.84
CA ASP A 190 -3.26 22.65 4.91
C ASP A 190 -3.14 23.27 3.52
N VAL A 191 -2.54 22.51 2.58
CA VAL A 191 -2.44 22.92 1.17
C VAL A 191 -3.83 22.99 0.54
N ILE A 192 -4.67 21.99 0.76
CA ILE A 192 -6.03 21.92 0.20
C ILE A 192 -6.88 23.07 0.73
N ASN A 193 -6.83 23.34 2.03
CA ASN A 193 -7.60 24.43 2.65
C ASN A 193 -7.18 25.81 2.12
N LYS A 194 -5.90 25.99 1.82
CA LYS A 194 -5.36 27.29 1.37
C LYS A 194 -5.47 27.51 -0.14
N TYR A 195 -5.21 26.48 -0.94
CA TYR A 195 -5.06 26.59 -2.38
C TYR A 195 -6.08 25.79 -3.20
N GLY A 196 -6.77 24.85 -2.57
CA GLY A 196 -7.69 23.92 -3.20
C GLY A 196 -7.03 22.59 -3.63
N ALA A 197 -7.85 21.54 -3.69
CA ALA A 197 -7.39 20.19 -4.01
C ALA A 197 -6.82 20.10 -5.44
N ASP A 198 -7.36 20.84 -6.38
CA ASP A 198 -6.93 20.79 -7.78
C ASP A 198 -5.52 21.37 -7.99
N VAL A 199 -5.15 22.38 -7.21
CA VAL A 199 -3.77 22.92 -7.23
C VAL A 199 -2.80 21.87 -6.73
N MET A 200 -3.15 21.12 -5.68
CA MET A 200 -2.33 20.04 -5.16
C MET A 200 -2.21 18.88 -6.17
N ARG A 201 -3.31 18.49 -6.80
CA ARG A 201 -3.31 17.47 -7.86
C ARG A 201 -2.44 17.88 -9.05
N LEU A 202 -2.56 19.14 -9.46
CA LEU A 202 -1.75 19.69 -10.55
C LEU A 202 -0.26 19.70 -10.21
N TRP A 203 0.10 20.05 -8.96
CA TRP A 203 1.49 19.96 -8.50
C TRP A 203 2.02 18.54 -8.56
N ILE A 204 1.32 17.56 -8.00
CA ILE A 204 1.72 16.14 -8.02
C ILE A 204 1.89 15.63 -9.46
N SER A 205 0.98 16.01 -10.36
CA SER A 205 1.02 15.61 -11.78
C SER A 205 2.18 16.26 -12.55
N SER A 206 2.72 17.38 -12.06
CA SER A 206 3.80 18.13 -12.72
C SER A 206 5.22 17.71 -12.31
N VAL A 207 5.36 16.87 -11.27
CA VAL A 207 6.67 16.46 -10.74
C VAL A 207 7.06 15.05 -11.20
N ASP A 208 8.36 14.80 -11.27
CA ASP A 208 8.89 13.45 -11.50
C ASP A 208 8.91 12.69 -10.17
N TYR A 209 7.94 11.81 -9.98
CA TYR A 209 7.79 10.98 -8.78
C TYR A 209 8.92 9.95 -8.59
N GLN A 210 9.74 9.69 -9.60
CA GLN A 210 10.84 8.74 -9.50
C GLN A 210 11.98 9.23 -8.60
N GLY A 211 12.05 10.54 -8.33
CA GLY A 211 12.97 11.17 -7.39
C GLY A 211 12.26 11.78 -6.22
N ASP A 212 13.04 12.31 -5.26
CA ASP A 212 12.51 13.12 -4.19
C ASP A 212 11.94 14.43 -4.73
N VAL A 213 10.76 14.81 -4.27
CA VAL A 213 10.08 16.02 -4.70
C VAL A 213 10.03 17.04 -3.56
N ARG A 214 10.20 18.32 -3.91
CA ARG A 214 10.14 19.40 -2.92
C ARG A 214 8.76 20.00 -2.85
N LEU A 215 8.29 20.23 -1.63
CA LEU A 215 7.04 20.91 -1.34
C LEU A 215 7.27 22.11 -0.43
N SER A 216 6.81 23.28 -0.84
CA SER A 216 6.81 24.49 -0.04
C SER A 216 5.66 25.40 -0.45
N ASP A 217 5.29 26.33 0.41
CA ASP A 217 4.25 27.34 0.10
C ASP A 217 4.55 28.12 -1.19
N LYS A 218 5.83 28.45 -1.44
CA LYS A 218 6.26 29.12 -2.67
C LYS A 218 6.01 28.29 -3.91
N ILE A 219 6.28 26.98 -3.85
CA ILE A 219 6.05 26.06 -4.98
C ILE A 219 4.55 25.93 -5.25
N VAL A 220 3.76 25.71 -4.20
CA VAL A 220 2.29 25.58 -4.35
C VAL A 220 1.66 26.88 -4.86
N LYS A 221 2.13 28.06 -4.38
CA LYS A 221 1.67 29.35 -4.88
C LYS A 221 1.96 29.52 -6.37
N SER A 222 3.16 29.15 -6.82
CA SER A 222 3.49 29.18 -8.26
C SER A 222 2.57 28.27 -9.07
N MET A 223 2.25 27.08 -8.55
CA MET A 223 1.30 26.17 -9.19
C MET A 223 -0.13 26.74 -9.21
N SER A 224 -0.54 27.44 -8.17
CA SER A 224 -1.83 28.17 -8.14
C SER A 224 -1.93 29.22 -9.23
N ASP A 225 -0.83 29.90 -9.57
CA ASP A 225 -0.81 30.87 -10.67
C ASP A 225 -0.96 30.17 -12.03
N VAL A 226 -0.34 29.00 -12.22
CA VAL A 226 -0.54 28.16 -13.42
C VAL A 226 -2.00 27.69 -13.52
N TYR A 227 -2.54 27.16 -12.43
CA TYR A 227 -3.93 26.71 -12.35
C TYR A 227 -4.91 27.83 -12.70
N ARG A 228 -4.67 29.05 -12.22
CA ARG A 228 -5.50 30.22 -12.52
C ARG A 228 -5.50 30.56 -14.02
N LYS A 229 -4.37 30.44 -14.70
CA LYS A 229 -4.28 30.62 -16.16
C LYS A 229 -5.12 29.58 -16.90
N ILE A 230 -4.97 28.30 -16.52
CA ILE A 230 -5.74 27.20 -17.11
C ILE A 230 -7.25 27.44 -16.91
N ARG A 231 -7.65 27.72 -15.67
CA ARG A 231 -9.06 27.99 -15.33
C ARG A 231 -9.63 29.19 -16.10
N ASN A 232 -8.88 30.29 -16.23
CA ASN A 232 -9.32 31.46 -16.96
C ASN A 232 -9.45 31.17 -18.45
N THR A 233 -8.58 30.35 -19.02
CA THR A 233 -8.70 29.91 -20.43
C THR A 233 -9.97 29.08 -20.63
N PHE A 234 -10.24 28.09 -19.76
CA PHE A 234 -11.50 27.36 -19.82
C PHE A 234 -12.73 28.24 -19.66
N ARG A 235 -12.67 29.19 -18.70
CA ARG A 235 -13.79 30.15 -18.53
C ARG A 235 -14.03 30.98 -19.78
N TYR A 236 -12.98 31.45 -20.44
CA TYR A 236 -13.07 32.19 -21.70
C TYR A 236 -13.68 31.32 -22.81
N LEU A 237 -13.17 30.12 -23.01
CA LEU A 237 -13.66 29.19 -24.03
C LEU A 237 -15.13 28.82 -23.79
N LEU A 238 -15.50 28.44 -22.58
CA LEU A 238 -16.88 28.08 -22.23
C LEU A 238 -17.83 29.26 -22.38
N GLY A 239 -17.38 30.49 -22.09
CA GLY A 239 -18.18 31.67 -22.29
C GLY A 239 -18.44 31.97 -23.78
N ASN A 240 -17.50 31.66 -24.66
CA ASN A 240 -17.65 31.83 -26.11
C ASN A 240 -18.37 30.64 -26.79
N LEU A 241 -18.46 29.50 -26.13
CA LEU A 241 -19.12 28.29 -26.63
C LEU A 241 -20.51 28.06 -26.01
N SER A 242 -21.08 29.07 -25.35
CA SER A 242 -22.32 28.90 -24.58
C SER A 242 -23.54 28.55 -25.43
N ASP A 243 -23.53 28.94 -26.69
CA ASP A 243 -24.57 28.68 -27.70
C ASP A 243 -24.14 27.75 -28.84
N PHE A 244 -22.94 27.14 -28.73
CA PHE A 244 -22.39 26.23 -29.73
C PHE A 244 -23.02 24.81 -29.63
N ASP A 245 -23.63 24.37 -30.73
CA ASP A 245 -24.07 22.98 -30.89
C ASP A 245 -23.11 22.21 -31.84
N PRO A 246 -22.39 21.20 -31.37
CA PRO A 246 -21.46 20.41 -32.21
C PRO A 246 -22.11 19.78 -33.44
N LYS A 247 -23.43 19.59 -33.45
CA LYS A 247 -24.15 18.95 -34.57
C LYS A 247 -24.43 19.91 -35.71
N THR A 248 -24.63 21.19 -35.41
CA THR A 248 -25.02 22.23 -36.39
C THR A 248 -23.90 23.22 -36.70
N ASP A 249 -23.03 23.48 -35.72
CA ASP A 249 -22.08 24.60 -35.78
C ASP A 249 -20.64 24.15 -36.04
N SER A 250 -20.39 22.82 -36.13
CA SER A 250 -19.07 22.30 -36.47
C SER A 250 -18.68 22.59 -37.90
N VAL A 251 -17.47 23.11 -38.10
CA VAL A 251 -16.85 23.37 -39.39
C VAL A 251 -15.97 22.19 -39.78
N ALA A 252 -16.14 21.66 -41.02
CA ALA A 252 -15.29 20.58 -41.52
C ALA A 252 -13.84 21.09 -41.66
N TYR A 253 -12.86 20.19 -41.42
CA TYR A 253 -11.42 20.55 -41.44
C TYR A 253 -11.00 21.26 -42.76
N ALA A 254 -11.57 20.85 -43.91
CA ALA A 254 -11.28 21.45 -45.21
C ALA A 254 -11.76 22.90 -45.32
N ASP A 255 -12.80 23.26 -44.59
CA ASP A 255 -13.46 24.58 -44.64
C ASP A 255 -12.95 25.52 -43.51
N MET A 256 -12.06 25.02 -42.65
CA MET A 256 -11.45 25.83 -41.57
C MET A 256 -10.45 26.82 -42.13
N GLU A 257 -10.28 27.96 -41.42
CA GLU A 257 -9.20 28.91 -41.67
C GLU A 257 -7.81 28.25 -41.42
N GLU A 258 -6.80 28.79 -42.07
CA GLU A 258 -5.41 28.24 -41.99
C GLU A 258 -4.90 28.16 -40.53
N LEU A 259 -5.20 29.20 -39.73
CA LEU A 259 -4.81 29.23 -38.32
C LEU A 259 -5.47 28.14 -37.49
N ASP A 260 -6.76 27.89 -37.74
CA ASP A 260 -7.52 26.87 -37.04
C ASP A 260 -7.04 25.48 -37.41
N ARG A 261 -6.74 25.23 -38.69
CA ARG A 261 -6.10 23.98 -39.15
C ARG A 261 -4.75 23.77 -38.51
N TRP A 262 -3.92 24.81 -38.38
CA TRP A 262 -2.64 24.75 -37.70
C TRP A 262 -2.80 24.43 -36.22
N ALA A 263 -3.78 24.95 -35.54
CA ALA A 263 -4.04 24.69 -34.13
C ALA A 263 -4.45 23.25 -33.83
N LEU A 264 -4.96 22.50 -34.84
CA LEU A 264 -5.35 21.10 -34.73
C LEU A 264 -4.21 20.11 -35.06
N LEU A 265 -3.07 20.57 -35.59
CA LEU A 265 -1.87 19.80 -35.90
C LEU A 265 -0.97 19.63 -34.65
#